data_9fad4609d010055e7fcd41f49855e9c0
#
_entry.id   9fad4609d010055e7fcd41f49855e9c0
#
_cell.length_a   1.000
_cell.length_b   1.000
_cell.length_c   1.000
_cell.angle_alpha   90.00
_cell.angle_beta   90.00
_cell.angle_gamma   90.00
#
_symmetry.space_group_name_H-M   'P 1'
#
loop_
_entity.id
_entity.type
_entity.pdbx_description
1 polymer ?
#
loop_
_entity_poly.entity_id
_entity_poly.type
_entity_poly.pdbx_seq_one_letter_code
_entity_poly.pdbx_strand_id
1 'polypeptide(L)'
;MYVNIELLNKIPNSILKLDRVLEHLPDYNNKLLVGELGSVYKYKNVITDFSFNVTNSYTVAILHSLGVERVTLSYELNDLEIKELVDNYIKRYNKYPNLELIIKGYEEVMIFKYKLIDNAYLVDKFNNKFKIKIKNNLMHIYNYKCRNMTNDYYKMGINYLRINKDY
;
A
#
# COMPACT_ATOMS: atom_id res chain seq x y z
N MET A 1 3.06 11.07 7.42
CA MET A 1 4.06 10.03 7.07
C MET A 1 3.63 8.71 7.71
N TYR A 2 3.81 7.58 7.02
CA TYR A 2 3.54 6.25 7.59
C TYR A 2 4.79 5.71 8.27
N VAL A 3 4.63 5.19 9.48
CA VAL A 3 5.72 4.71 10.34
C VAL A 3 5.35 3.42 11.05
N ASN A 4 6.35 2.64 11.47
CA ASN A 4 6.16 1.53 12.39
C ASN A 4 5.93 2.02 13.83
N ILE A 5 5.58 1.12 14.75
CA ILE A 5 5.26 1.45 16.14
C ILE A 5 6.44 2.13 16.88
N GLU A 6 7.67 1.77 16.56
CA GLU A 6 8.88 2.31 17.21
C GLU A 6 9.13 3.80 16.89
N LEU A 7 8.65 4.27 15.74
CA LEU A 7 8.82 5.63 15.27
C LEU A 7 7.59 6.51 15.49
N LEU A 8 6.45 5.92 15.88
CA LEU A 8 5.18 6.63 16.00
C LEU A 8 5.26 7.85 16.96
N ASN A 9 5.91 7.67 18.10
CA ASN A 9 6.05 8.73 19.11
C ASN A 9 7.22 9.70 18.83
N LYS A 10 8.07 9.38 17.85
CA LYS A 10 9.25 10.18 17.50
C LYS A 10 8.98 11.17 16.37
N ILE A 11 7.93 10.95 15.58
CA ILE A 11 7.63 11.74 14.39
C ILE A 11 6.23 12.35 14.52
N PRO A 12 6.12 13.67 14.69
CA PRO A 12 4.83 14.34 14.79
C PRO A 12 3.95 14.07 13.56
N ASN A 13 2.64 13.95 13.79
CA ASN A 13 1.63 13.74 12.74
C ASN A 13 1.87 12.49 11.87
N SER A 14 2.57 11.51 12.39
CA SER A 14 2.75 10.23 11.72
C SER A 14 1.51 9.34 11.88
N ILE A 15 1.34 8.41 10.94
CA ILE A 15 0.26 7.41 10.93
C ILE A 15 0.92 6.05 11.10
N LEU A 16 0.44 5.26 12.06
CA LEU A 16 0.94 3.92 12.28
C LEU A 16 0.60 3.03 11.07
N LYS A 17 1.63 2.40 10.52
CA LYS A 17 1.48 1.34 9.53
C LYS A 17 1.53 0.00 10.27
N LEU A 18 0.47 -0.78 10.14
CA LEU A 18 0.45 -2.17 10.59
C LEU A 18 1.16 -3.08 9.58
N ASP A 19 1.81 -4.11 10.08
CA ASP A 19 2.37 -5.16 9.24
C ASP A 19 1.26 -5.92 8.51
N ARG A 20 1.57 -6.46 7.34
CA ARG A 20 0.60 -7.26 6.53
C ARG A 20 0.28 -8.62 7.14
N VAL A 21 1.21 -9.15 7.94
CA VAL A 21 1.05 -10.43 8.61
C VAL A 21 1.15 -10.19 10.10
N LEU A 22 0.04 -10.31 10.80
CA LEU A 22 -0.08 -10.12 12.24
C LEU A 22 -0.69 -11.36 12.86
N GLU A 23 -0.17 -11.80 14.00
CA GLU A 23 -0.79 -12.86 14.81
C GLU A 23 -1.98 -12.30 15.59
N HIS A 24 -1.86 -11.06 16.05
CA HIS A 24 -2.90 -10.36 16.79
C HIS A 24 -2.99 -8.90 16.33
N LEU A 25 -4.21 -8.40 16.19
CA LEU A 25 -4.46 -6.99 15.91
C LEU A 25 -4.35 -6.19 17.22
N PRO A 26 -3.42 -5.23 17.34
CA PRO A 26 -3.25 -4.42 18.55
C PRO A 26 -4.48 -3.56 18.81
N ASP A 27 -4.63 -3.10 20.07
CA ASP A 27 -5.63 -2.08 20.38
C ASP A 27 -5.09 -0.69 20.06
N TYR A 28 -5.77 0.00 19.15
CA TYR A 28 -5.36 1.31 18.66
C TYR A 28 -6.55 2.09 18.13
N ASN A 29 -6.66 3.37 18.50
CA ASN A 29 -7.86 4.18 18.23
C ASN A 29 -7.63 5.34 17.24
N ASN A 30 -6.38 5.58 16.81
CA ASN A 30 -6.07 6.62 15.87
C ASN A 30 -6.02 6.07 14.43
N LYS A 31 -5.78 6.95 13.47
CA LYS A 31 -5.67 6.61 12.05
C LYS A 31 -4.56 5.59 11.79
N LEU A 32 -4.87 4.57 10.99
CA LEU A 32 -3.99 3.45 10.66
C LEU A 32 -3.85 3.27 9.14
N LEU A 33 -2.65 2.87 8.70
CA LEU A 33 -2.43 2.25 7.40
C LEU A 33 -2.44 0.73 7.59
N VAL A 34 -3.37 0.04 6.95
CA VAL A 34 -3.62 -1.40 7.13
C VAL A 34 -3.41 -2.18 5.84
N GLY A 35 -2.90 -3.39 5.94
CA GLY A 35 -2.53 -4.24 4.81
C GLY A 35 -3.44 -5.45 4.59
N GLU A 36 -4.50 -5.65 5.42
CA GLU A 36 -5.39 -6.81 5.35
C GLU A 36 -6.82 -6.46 5.79
N LEU A 37 -7.80 -7.29 5.36
CA LEU A 37 -9.22 -6.98 5.48
C LEU A 37 -9.75 -7.03 6.93
N GLY A 38 -9.22 -7.90 7.78
CA GLY A 38 -9.64 -8.00 9.19
C GLY A 38 -9.45 -6.68 9.95
N SER A 39 -8.40 -5.94 9.63
CA SER A 39 -8.15 -4.61 10.19
C SER A 39 -9.21 -3.59 9.78
N VAL A 40 -9.80 -3.68 8.58
CA VAL A 40 -10.89 -2.78 8.15
C VAL A 40 -12.14 -2.97 9.00
N TYR A 41 -12.41 -4.22 9.43
CA TYR A 41 -13.55 -4.50 10.30
C TYR A 41 -13.29 -4.14 11.77
N LYS A 42 -12.04 -4.24 12.22
CA LYS A 42 -11.70 -3.94 13.63
C LYS A 42 -11.59 -2.44 13.91
N TYR A 43 -10.99 -1.68 12.98
CA TYR A 43 -10.63 -0.28 13.26
C TYR A 43 -11.51 0.71 12.51
N LYS A 44 -11.62 1.92 13.07
CA LYS A 44 -12.19 3.11 12.42
C LYS A 44 -11.06 3.97 11.82
N ASN A 45 -11.38 4.81 10.83
CA ASN A 45 -10.42 5.75 10.21
C ASN A 45 -9.19 5.06 9.59
N VAL A 46 -9.41 3.98 8.87
CA VAL A 46 -8.34 3.22 8.22
C VAL A 46 -8.03 3.73 6.82
N ILE A 47 -6.76 3.62 6.46
CA ILE A 47 -6.25 3.76 5.10
C ILE A 47 -5.81 2.37 4.64
N THR A 48 -6.20 1.91 3.47
CA THR A 48 -5.73 0.61 2.95
C THR A 48 -4.39 0.76 2.25
N ASP A 49 -3.49 -0.21 2.43
CA ASP A 49 -2.20 -0.27 1.73
C ASP A 49 -2.34 -0.97 0.37
N PHE A 50 -1.30 -0.91 -0.46
CA PHE A 50 -1.26 -1.52 -1.80
C PHE A 50 -1.59 -3.03 -1.80
N SER A 51 -1.39 -3.72 -0.68
CA SER A 51 -1.67 -5.16 -0.53
C SER A 51 -3.14 -5.55 -0.67
N PHE A 52 -4.06 -4.60 -0.65
CA PHE A 52 -5.45 -4.83 -1.02
C PHE A 52 -5.64 -5.04 -2.53
N ASN A 53 -4.61 -4.80 -3.31
CA ASN A 53 -4.57 -4.98 -4.76
C ASN A 53 -5.76 -4.33 -5.49
N VAL A 54 -6.00 -3.06 -5.17
CA VAL A 54 -7.16 -2.32 -5.70
C VAL A 54 -6.89 -1.88 -7.13
N THR A 55 -7.59 -2.48 -8.08
CA THR A 55 -7.42 -2.27 -9.53
C THR A 55 -8.66 -1.75 -10.24
N ASN A 56 -9.79 -1.59 -9.53
CA ASN A 56 -11.04 -1.16 -10.15
C ASN A 56 -11.92 -0.32 -9.22
N SER A 57 -12.84 0.44 -9.81
CA SER A 57 -13.72 1.38 -9.10
C SER A 57 -14.74 0.70 -8.18
N TYR A 58 -15.12 -0.56 -8.43
CA TYR A 58 -16.05 -1.29 -7.55
C TYR A 58 -15.38 -1.63 -6.21
N THR A 59 -14.14 -2.12 -6.24
CA THR A 59 -13.37 -2.40 -5.03
C THR A 59 -13.17 -1.13 -4.20
N VAL A 60 -12.88 0.02 -4.85
CA VAL A 60 -12.80 1.31 -4.17
C VAL A 60 -14.12 1.65 -3.48
N ALA A 61 -15.25 1.46 -4.16
CA ALA A 61 -16.57 1.77 -3.59
C ALA A 61 -16.91 0.87 -2.40
N ILE A 62 -16.61 -0.43 -2.48
CA ILE A 62 -16.81 -1.37 -1.39
C ILE A 62 -15.98 -0.95 -0.17
N LEU A 63 -14.69 -0.67 -0.34
CA LEU A 63 -13.83 -0.24 0.74
C LEU A 63 -14.33 1.06 1.40
N HIS A 64 -14.74 2.05 0.61
CA HIS A 64 -15.35 3.27 1.16
C HIS A 64 -16.68 2.99 1.86
N SER A 65 -17.48 2.04 1.40
CA SER A 65 -18.73 1.65 2.08
C SER A 65 -18.48 0.96 3.42
N LEU A 66 -17.33 0.31 3.59
CA LEU A 66 -16.86 -0.27 4.85
C LEU A 66 -16.22 0.77 5.79
N GLY A 67 -16.18 2.05 5.42
CA GLY A 67 -15.64 3.13 6.24
C GLY A 67 -14.14 3.39 6.03
N VAL A 68 -13.52 2.81 5.01
CA VAL A 68 -12.14 3.15 4.65
C VAL A 68 -12.06 4.60 4.19
N GLU A 69 -11.23 5.39 4.86
CA GLU A 69 -11.08 6.83 4.57
C GLU A 69 -10.34 7.05 3.24
N ARG A 70 -9.25 6.30 3.01
CA ARG A 70 -8.40 6.44 1.83
C ARG A 70 -7.98 5.07 1.32
N VAL A 71 -8.01 4.91 0.01
CA VAL A 71 -7.66 3.65 -0.66
C VAL A 71 -6.36 3.82 -1.44
N THR A 72 -5.34 3.02 -1.11
CA THR A 72 -4.11 2.96 -1.91
C THR A 72 -4.31 2.01 -3.10
N LEU A 73 -4.04 2.51 -4.30
CA LEU A 73 -4.14 1.74 -5.53
C LEU A 73 -3.03 0.70 -5.66
N SER A 74 -3.30 -0.35 -6.45
CA SER A 74 -2.33 -1.40 -6.76
C SER A 74 -1.13 -0.86 -7.54
N TYR A 75 0.04 -1.47 -7.34
CA TYR A 75 1.23 -1.26 -8.18
C TYR A 75 1.04 -1.70 -9.64
N GLU A 76 0.07 -2.58 -9.92
CA GLU A 76 -0.16 -3.16 -11.26
C GLU A 76 -0.78 -2.16 -12.24
N LEU A 77 -1.43 -1.11 -11.74
CA LEU A 77 -2.09 -0.12 -12.59
C LEU A 77 -1.10 0.76 -13.35
N ASN A 78 -1.34 0.92 -14.65
CA ASN A 78 -0.73 1.95 -15.48
C ASN A 78 -1.57 3.25 -15.48
N ASP A 79 -1.07 4.30 -16.13
CA ASP A 79 -1.70 5.62 -16.11
C ASP A 79 -3.09 5.65 -16.74
N LEU A 80 -3.32 4.88 -17.82
CA LEU A 80 -4.63 4.79 -18.45
C LEU A 80 -5.64 4.11 -17.56
N GLU A 81 -5.25 2.99 -16.94
CA GLU A 81 -6.09 2.23 -16.01
C GLU A 81 -6.44 3.05 -14.76
N ILE A 82 -5.48 3.85 -14.24
CA ILE A 82 -5.74 4.78 -13.12
C ILE A 82 -6.81 5.79 -13.52
N LYS A 83 -6.66 6.42 -14.70
CA LYS A 83 -7.63 7.39 -15.19
C LYS A 83 -9.01 6.74 -15.40
N GLU A 84 -9.08 5.59 -16.04
CA GLU A 84 -10.33 4.86 -16.25
C GLU A 84 -11.01 4.45 -14.93
N LEU A 85 -10.23 4.03 -13.93
CA LEU A 85 -10.76 3.71 -12.60
C LEU A 85 -11.45 4.92 -11.98
N VAL A 86 -10.81 6.10 -12.01
CA VAL A 86 -11.35 7.33 -11.44
C VAL A 86 -12.59 7.80 -12.23
N ASP A 87 -12.52 7.85 -13.56
CA ASP A 87 -13.63 8.26 -14.41
C ASP A 87 -14.86 7.34 -14.21
N ASN A 88 -14.64 6.03 -14.14
CA ASN A 88 -15.67 5.04 -13.88
C ASN A 88 -16.27 5.17 -12.47
N TYR A 89 -15.47 5.52 -11.46
CA TYR A 89 -15.97 5.79 -10.12
C TYR A 89 -16.89 7.02 -10.10
N ILE A 90 -16.43 8.13 -10.68
CA ILE A 90 -17.22 9.38 -10.77
C ILE A 90 -18.53 9.14 -11.54
N LYS A 91 -18.47 8.45 -12.67
CA LYS A 91 -19.65 8.14 -13.49
C LYS A 91 -20.71 7.35 -12.73
N ARG A 92 -20.31 6.39 -11.88
CA ARG A 92 -21.25 5.54 -11.12
C ARG A 92 -21.79 6.19 -9.88
N TYR A 93 -20.95 6.92 -9.14
CA TYR A 93 -21.27 7.38 -7.79
C TYR A 93 -21.44 8.89 -7.67
N ASN A 94 -21.25 9.63 -8.75
CA ASN A 94 -21.34 11.11 -8.83
C ASN A 94 -20.52 11.81 -7.73
N LYS A 95 -19.37 11.26 -7.39
CA LYS A 95 -18.41 11.81 -6.41
C LYS A 95 -16.99 11.34 -6.72
N TYR A 96 -16.00 12.08 -6.24
CA TYR A 96 -14.60 11.69 -6.34
C TYR A 96 -14.25 10.63 -5.28
N PRO A 97 -13.46 9.61 -5.64
CA PRO A 97 -12.91 8.69 -4.65
C PRO A 97 -11.76 9.36 -3.88
N ASN A 98 -11.49 8.92 -2.65
CA ASN A 98 -10.32 9.36 -1.90
C ASN A 98 -9.18 8.34 -2.08
N LEU A 99 -8.25 8.65 -2.97
CA LEU A 99 -7.22 7.72 -3.45
C LEU A 99 -5.81 8.16 -3.11
N GLU A 100 -4.97 7.15 -2.86
CA GLU A 100 -3.53 7.28 -2.73
C GLU A 100 -2.83 6.43 -3.80
N LEU A 101 -1.77 6.98 -4.41
CA LEU A 101 -0.94 6.28 -5.38
C LEU A 101 0.52 6.28 -4.90
N ILE A 102 1.18 5.13 -4.93
CA ILE A 102 2.62 5.03 -4.68
C ILE A 102 3.33 5.32 -5.99
N ILE A 103 4.00 6.47 -6.06
CA ILE A 103 4.68 6.94 -7.27
C ILE A 103 6.16 6.58 -7.31
N LYS A 104 6.79 6.32 -6.15
CA LYS A 104 8.21 5.99 -6.07
C LYS A 104 8.51 5.01 -4.95
N GLY A 105 9.46 4.12 -5.19
CA GLY A 105 9.96 3.13 -4.22
C GLY A 105 10.01 1.71 -4.80
N TYR A 106 10.53 0.80 -4.01
CA TYR A 106 10.59 -0.61 -4.38
C TYR A 106 9.32 -1.34 -3.92
N GLU A 107 8.76 -2.11 -4.82
CA GLU A 107 7.54 -2.87 -4.60
C GLU A 107 7.86 -4.15 -3.81
N GLU A 108 7.15 -4.36 -2.70
CA GLU A 108 7.17 -5.62 -1.97
C GLU A 108 6.27 -6.64 -2.68
N VAL A 109 6.89 -7.65 -3.30
CA VAL A 109 6.16 -8.63 -4.13
C VAL A 109 5.75 -9.87 -3.36
N MET A 110 6.50 -10.24 -2.29
CA MET A 110 6.20 -11.44 -1.51
C MET A 110 6.62 -11.30 -0.04
N ILE A 111 5.91 -12.02 0.84
CA ILE A 111 6.27 -12.22 2.26
C ILE A 111 6.22 -13.70 2.57
N PHE A 112 7.26 -14.22 3.27
CA PHE A 112 7.36 -15.61 3.68
C PHE A 112 7.70 -15.76 5.16
N LYS A 113 7.19 -16.83 5.77
CA LYS A 113 7.62 -17.25 7.11
C LYS A 113 9.02 -17.89 7.12
N TYR A 114 9.40 -18.56 6.04
CA TYR A 114 10.74 -19.13 5.92
C TYR A 114 11.77 -18.04 5.67
N LYS A 115 12.89 -18.14 6.37
CA LYS A 115 14.01 -17.21 6.26
C LYS A 115 15.12 -17.86 5.47
N LEU A 116 15.53 -17.18 4.40
CA LEU A 116 16.81 -17.41 3.74
C LEU A 116 17.88 -16.50 4.38
N ILE A 117 18.80 -16.03 3.59
CA ILE A 117 19.86 -15.10 4.03
C ILE A 117 19.35 -13.67 3.91
N ASP A 118 19.46 -12.87 4.98
CA ASP A 118 19.16 -11.45 4.95
C ASP A 118 20.12 -10.67 4.03
N ASN A 119 19.64 -9.58 3.44
CA ASN A 119 20.39 -8.74 2.50
C ASN A 119 20.93 -9.47 1.26
N ALA A 120 20.34 -10.62 0.91
CA ALA A 120 20.66 -11.38 -0.30
C ALA A 120 19.75 -11.00 -1.48
N TYR A 121 19.97 -11.64 -2.61
CA TYR A 121 19.15 -11.51 -3.80
C TYR A 121 18.66 -12.87 -4.29
N LEU A 122 17.38 -12.95 -4.66
CA LEU A 122 16.89 -14.02 -5.53
C LEU A 122 17.08 -13.60 -6.97
N VAL A 123 17.47 -14.55 -7.81
CA VAL A 123 17.61 -14.32 -9.25
C VAL A 123 16.63 -15.23 -9.97
N ASP A 124 15.79 -14.67 -10.82
CA ASP A 124 14.87 -15.43 -11.63
C ASP A 124 15.54 -15.98 -12.91
N LYS A 125 14.78 -16.75 -13.69
CA LYS A 125 15.27 -17.31 -14.97
C LYS A 125 15.60 -16.26 -16.05
N PHE A 126 15.18 -15.01 -15.85
CA PHE A 126 15.47 -13.87 -16.73
C PHE A 126 16.59 -13.00 -16.20
N ASN A 127 17.29 -13.43 -15.13
CA ASN A 127 18.38 -12.73 -14.47
C ASN A 127 17.96 -11.43 -13.74
N ASN A 128 16.68 -11.29 -13.38
CA ASN A 128 16.23 -10.19 -12.52
C ASN A 128 16.59 -10.48 -11.05
N LYS A 129 17.08 -9.47 -10.34
CA LYS A 129 17.55 -9.58 -8.95
C LYS A 129 16.53 -9.00 -7.97
N PHE A 130 15.81 -9.85 -7.25
CA PHE A 130 14.87 -9.46 -6.22
C PHE A 130 15.57 -9.40 -4.87
N LYS A 131 15.49 -8.28 -4.18
CA LYS A 131 16.17 -8.10 -2.89
C LYS A 131 15.41 -8.76 -1.76
N ILE A 132 16.12 -9.47 -0.91
CA ILE A 132 15.60 -10.08 0.32
C ILE A 132 15.92 -9.18 1.51
N LYS A 133 14.94 -8.99 2.39
CA LYS A 133 15.07 -8.37 3.71
C LYS A 133 14.31 -9.19 4.74
N ILE A 134 14.92 -9.39 5.89
CA ILE A 134 14.24 -10.00 7.04
C ILE A 134 13.78 -8.90 7.97
N LYS A 135 12.47 -8.81 8.21
CA LYS A 135 11.83 -7.87 9.13
C LYS A 135 10.78 -8.61 9.94
N ASN A 136 10.68 -8.31 11.24
CA ASN A 136 9.68 -8.89 12.13
C ASN A 136 9.52 -10.41 11.98
N ASN A 137 10.64 -11.10 11.88
CA ASN A 137 10.71 -12.56 11.74
C ASN A 137 10.13 -13.11 10.41
N LEU A 138 9.84 -12.25 9.44
CA LEU A 138 9.36 -12.58 8.10
C LEU A 138 10.39 -12.18 7.04
N MET A 139 10.45 -12.96 5.96
CA MET A 139 11.25 -12.65 4.80
C MET A 139 10.41 -11.85 3.80
N HIS A 140 10.86 -10.65 3.48
CA HIS A 140 10.25 -9.77 2.49
C HIS A 140 11.09 -9.76 1.22
N ILE A 141 10.43 -9.92 0.09
CA ILE A 141 11.06 -9.88 -1.23
C ILE A 141 10.57 -8.65 -1.98
N TYR A 142 11.53 -7.86 -2.45
CA TYR A 142 11.27 -6.61 -3.15
C TYR A 142 11.63 -6.72 -4.63
N ASN A 143 10.81 -6.09 -5.47
CA ASN A 143 11.07 -6.00 -6.91
C ASN A 143 12.45 -5.38 -7.15
N TYR A 144 13.11 -5.81 -8.22
CA TYR A 144 14.42 -5.29 -8.62
C TYR A 144 14.35 -3.88 -9.24
N LYS A 145 13.20 -3.51 -9.78
CA LYS A 145 12.95 -2.17 -10.34
C LYS A 145 12.37 -1.24 -9.29
N CYS A 146 13.00 -0.08 -9.12
CA CYS A 146 12.39 1.03 -8.39
C CYS A 146 11.27 1.64 -9.26
N ARG A 147 10.05 1.67 -8.74
CA ARG A 147 8.95 2.42 -9.35
C ARG A 147 9.31 3.91 -9.35
N ASN A 148 9.08 4.58 -10.46
CA ASN A 148 9.25 6.01 -10.58
C ASN A 148 8.26 6.55 -11.62
N MET A 149 7.13 7.05 -11.15
CA MET A 149 6.04 7.61 -11.95
C MET A 149 6.12 9.13 -11.87
N THR A 150 6.00 9.81 -13.02
CA THR A 150 6.29 11.25 -13.12
C THR A 150 5.14 12.09 -13.66
N ASN A 151 3.98 11.49 -13.95
CA ASN A 151 2.83 12.20 -14.46
C ASN A 151 2.13 13.05 -13.39
N ASP A 152 1.26 13.96 -13.83
CA ASP A 152 0.45 14.79 -12.93
C ASP A 152 -0.81 14.02 -12.50
N TYR A 153 -0.66 13.18 -11.50
CA TYR A 153 -1.74 12.32 -10.99
C TYR A 153 -2.84 13.08 -10.27
N TYR A 154 -2.58 14.29 -9.79
CA TYR A 154 -3.63 15.15 -9.23
C TYR A 154 -4.67 15.51 -10.28
N LYS A 155 -4.27 15.78 -11.53
CA LYS A 155 -5.21 15.98 -12.65
C LYS A 155 -6.00 14.73 -13.02
N MET A 156 -5.51 13.56 -12.67
CA MET A 156 -6.24 12.30 -12.86
C MET A 156 -7.20 11.98 -11.72
N GLY A 157 -7.29 12.83 -10.67
CA GLY A 157 -8.19 12.65 -9.53
C GLY A 157 -7.58 11.87 -8.36
N ILE A 158 -6.26 11.72 -8.32
CA ILE A 158 -5.55 11.14 -7.16
C ILE A 158 -5.33 12.24 -6.12
N ASN A 159 -5.68 11.96 -4.87
CA ASN A 159 -5.61 12.94 -3.78
C ASN A 159 -4.26 12.94 -3.06
N TYR A 160 -3.60 11.79 -3.00
CA TYR A 160 -2.35 11.62 -2.25
C TYR A 160 -1.32 10.86 -3.06
N LEU A 161 -0.11 11.40 -3.09
CA LEU A 161 1.05 10.73 -3.69
C LEU A 161 2.01 10.27 -2.59
N ARG A 162 2.38 8.99 -2.63
CA ARG A 162 3.28 8.38 -1.65
C ARG A 162 4.62 8.03 -2.28
N ILE A 163 5.67 8.33 -1.53
CA ILE A 163 7.03 7.85 -1.79
C ILE A 163 7.38 6.87 -0.69
N ASN A 164 7.62 5.63 -1.06
CA ASN A 164 8.19 4.66 -0.14
C ASN A 164 9.71 4.88 -0.11
N LYS A 165 10.23 5.22 1.07
CA LYS A 165 11.68 5.23 1.27
C LYS A 165 12.20 3.80 1.20
N ASP A 166 13.45 3.67 0.79
CA ASP A 166 14.10 2.39 0.60
C ASP A 166 13.97 1.47 1.82
N TYR A 167 13.93 0.18 1.53
CA TYR A 167 13.82 -0.91 2.49
C TYR A 167 15.03 -1.02 3.42
#